data_774bf9d75c92dbb6913bd49607fd3b29
#
_entry.id   774bf9d75c92dbb6913bd49607fd3b29
#
_cell.length_a   1.000
_cell.length_b   1.000
_cell.length_c   1.000
_cell.angle_alpha   90.00
_cell.angle_beta   90.00
_cell.angle_gamma   90.00
#
_symmetry.space_group_name_H-M   'P 1'
#
loop_
_entity.id
_entity.type
_entity.pdbx_description
1 polymer ?
#
loop_
_entity_poly.entity_id
_entity_poly.type
_entity_poly.pdbx_seq_one_letter_code
_entity_poly.pdbx_strand_id
1 'polypeptide(L)'
;MAKQFDLITVRESVGEVFVNNFLASNAEFVLDPTLLLNKEDYIKIVEKENEVKSEGNLFCYILDMTEEKKQFIGHVEKQLGLKSFYVN
;
A
#
# COMPACT_ATOMS: atom_id res chain seq x y z
N MET A 1 2.63 -10.72 25.27
CA MET A 1 3.00 -11.13 23.89
C MET A 1 4.12 -10.26 23.29
N ALA A 2 4.02 -8.93 23.28
CA ALA A 2 5.05 -8.05 22.71
C ALA A 2 6.46 -8.24 23.29
N LYS A 3 6.57 -8.51 24.59
CA LYS A 3 7.84 -8.78 25.29
C LYS A 3 8.53 -10.10 24.90
N GLN A 4 7.90 -10.93 24.09
CA GLN A 4 8.47 -12.20 23.61
C GLN A 4 9.33 -12.03 22.35
N PHE A 5 9.34 -10.83 21.76
CA PHE A 5 10.13 -10.51 20.60
C PHE A 5 11.42 -9.78 20.98
N ASP A 6 12.53 -10.18 20.39
CA ASP A 6 13.83 -9.55 20.59
C ASP A 6 13.91 -8.15 19.98
N LEU A 7 13.22 -7.95 18.86
CA LEU A 7 13.13 -6.69 18.14
C LEU A 7 11.72 -6.51 17.58
N ILE A 8 11.17 -5.32 17.75
CA ILE A 8 9.91 -4.90 17.13
C ILE A 8 10.20 -3.69 16.25
N THR A 9 9.84 -3.79 14.99
CA THR A 9 9.89 -2.65 14.06
C THR A 9 8.49 -2.29 13.59
N VAL A 10 8.27 -1.01 13.36
CA VAL A 10 7.02 -0.47 12.86
C VAL A 10 7.28 0.47 11.70
N ARG A 11 6.42 0.47 10.71
CA ARG A 11 6.57 1.30 9.50
C ARG A 11 5.92 2.68 9.61
N GLU A 12 5.34 2.98 10.76
CA GLU A 12 4.69 4.27 11.03
C GLU A 12 5.11 4.79 12.40
N SER A 13 5.43 6.06 12.50
CA SER A 13 5.85 6.69 13.77
C SER A 13 4.78 6.59 14.87
N VAL A 14 3.50 6.62 14.48
CA VAL A 14 2.38 6.42 15.41
C VAL A 14 2.41 5.02 16.02
N GLY A 15 2.81 4.00 15.26
CA GLY A 15 2.98 2.62 15.73
C GLY A 15 4.06 2.51 16.80
N GLU A 16 5.18 3.23 16.64
CA GLU A 16 6.25 3.29 17.64
C GLU A 16 5.73 3.84 18.98
N VAL A 17 5.02 4.95 18.94
CA VAL A 17 4.40 5.56 20.14
C VAL A 17 3.41 4.59 20.80
N PHE A 18 2.58 3.92 20.00
CA PHE A 18 1.60 2.96 20.50
C PHE A 18 2.27 1.77 21.21
N VAL A 19 3.28 1.15 20.60
CA VAL A 19 3.99 0.01 21.19
C VAL A 19 4.68 0.41 22.49
N ASN A 20 5.37 1.54 22.49
CA ASN A 20 6.12 2.00 23.65
C ASN A 20 5.22 2.34 24.84
N ASN A 21 4.05 2.94 24.58
CA ASN A 21 3.16 3.40 25.63
C ASN A 21 2.16 2.33 26.12
N PHE A 22 1.67 1.47 25.23
CA PHE A 22 0.57 0.56 25.56
C PHE A 22 0.96 -0.91 25.65
N LEU A 23 2.03 -1.33 24.97
CA LEU A 23 2.47 -2.72 24.98
C LEU A 23 3.67 -2.98 25.90
N ALA A 24 4.11 -1.98 26.65
CA ALA A 24 5.25 -2.04 27.56
C ALA A 24 6.50 -2.70 26.92
N SER A 25 6.76 -2.36 25.67
CA SER A 25 7.87 -2.85 24.87
C SER A 25 8.49 -1.70 24.09
N ASN A 26 9.64 -1.93 23.48
CA ASN A 26 10.31 -0.93 22.66
C ASN A 26 10.14 -1.32 21.19
N ALA A 27 9.77 -0.34 20.37
CA ALA A 27 9.74 -0.49 18.91
C ALA A 27 10.59 0.59 18.27
N GLU A 28 11.12 0.28 17.11
CA GLU A 28 11.85 1.23 16.26
C GLU A 28 11.04 1.52 14.99
N PHE A 29 10.94 2.79 14.63
CA PHE A 29 10.38 3.20 13.37
C PHE A 29 11.37 2.90 12.23
N VAL A 30 10.90 2.17 11.22
CA VAL A 30 11.66 1.83 10.03
C VAL A 30 10.81 2.07 8.78
N LEU A 31 11.44 2.16 7.63
CA LEU A 31 10.73 2.27 6.36
C LEU A 31 9.95 0.98 6.05
N ASP A 32 8.89 1.12 5.26
CA ASP A 32 8.14 -0.04 4.76
C ASP A 32 9.09 -0.99 4.02
N PRO A 33 9.02 -2.30 4.25
CA PRO A 33 9.88 -3.30 3.59
C PRO A 33 9.88 -3.24 2.07
N THR A 34 8.82 -2.74 1.45
CA THR A 34 8.77 -2.54 0.00
C THR A 34 9.83 -1.57 -0.52
N LEU A 35 10.36 -0.70 0.33
CA LEU A 35 11.42 0.25 -0.02
C LEU A 35 12.84 -0.35 0.08
N LEU A 36 12.99 -1.60 0.52
CA LEU A 36 14.28 -2.30 0.60
C LEU A 36 14.79 -2.79 -0.76
N LEU A 37 13.90 -2.96 -1.73
CA LEU A 37 14.25 -3.41 -3.07
C LEU A 37 14.42 -2.22 -4.02
N ASN A 38 15.28 -2.41 -5.01
CA ASN A 38 15.45 -1.45 -6.09
C ASN A 38 14.34 -1.59 -7.14
N LYS A 39 14.13 -0.54 -7.92
CA LYS A 39 13.16 -0.54 -9.03
C LYS A 39 13.35 -1.74 -9.98
N GLU A 40 14.58 -2.09 -10.26
CA GLU A 40 14.96 -3.17 -11.16
C GLU A 40 14.51 -4.55 -10.66
N ASP A 41 14.47 -4.76 -9.35
CA ASP A 41 13.99 -6.00 -8.76
C ASP A 41 12.48 -6.17 -8.97
N TYR A 42 11.70 -5.09 -8.83
CA TYR A 42 10.27 -5.08 -9.12
C TYR A 42 9.98 -5.27 -10.61
N ILE A 43 10.75 -4.62 -11.49
CA ILE A 43 10.59 -4.77 -12.96
C ILE A 43 10.78 -6.23 -13.37
N LYS A 44 11.80 -6.92 -12.86
CA LYS A 44 12.02 -8.34 -13.14
C LYS A 44 10.84 -9.23 -12.79
N ILE A 45 10.16 -8.92 -11.67
CA ILE A 45 8.96 -9.66 -11.26
C ILE A 45 7.82 -9.41 -12.26
N VAL A 46 7.58 -8.15 -12.61
CA VAL A 46 6.53 -7.76 -13.56
C VAL A 46 6.76 -8.40 -14.93
N GLU A 47 7.98 -8.37 -15.44
CA GLU A 47 8.33 -8.98 -16.74
C GLU A 47 8.15 -10.50 -16.73
N LYS A 48 8.44 -11.15 -15.62
CA LYS A 48 8.28 -12.62 -15.46
C LYS A 48 6.81 -13.05 -15.49
N GLU A 49 5.93 -12.27 -14.90
CA GLU A 49 4.50 -12.60 -14.82
C GLU A 49 3.75 -12.41 -16.15
N ASN A 50 4.33 -11.67 -17.09
CA ASN A 50 3.81 -11.51 -18.45
C ASN A 50 2.33 -11.08 -18.50
N GLU A 51 1.94 -10.20 -17.58
CA GLU A 51 0.56 -9.75 -17.44
C GLU A 51 0.09 -8.91 -18.63
N VAL A 52 -1.15 -9.12 -19.04
CA VAL A 52 -1.81 -8.31 -20.06
C VAL A 52 -2.07 -6.91 -19.52
N LYS A 53 -1.61 -5.90 -20.25
CA LYS A 53 -1.88 -4.50 -19.90
C LYS A 53 -3.38 -4.24 -19.84
N SER A 54 -3.83 -3.57 -18.77
CA SER A 54 -5.18 -3.06 -18.71
C SER A 54 -5.45 -2.03 -19.81
N GLU A 55 -6.70 -1.97 -20.28
CA GLU A 55 -7.15 -0.91 -21.20
C GLU A 55 -7.33 0.45 -20.48
N GLY A 56 -7.29 0.48 -19.15
CA GLY A 56 -7.41 1.70 -18.37
C GLY A 56 -6.08 2.41 -18.15
N ASN A 57 -6.16 3.69 -17.81
CA ASN A 57 -5.03 4.55 -17.50
C ASN A 57 -5.16 5.29 -16.15
N LEU A 58 -6.22 5.02 -15.40
CA LEU A 58 -6.41 5.45 -14.02
C LEU A 58 -6.45 4.22 -13.11
N PHE A 59 -5.34 3.92 -12.46
CA PHE A 59 -5.26 2.82 -11.52
C PHE A 59 -6.03 3.12 -10.24
N CYS A 60 -6.95 2.22 -9.87
CA CYS A 60 -7.73 2.33 -8.64
C CYS A 60 -7.46 1.13 -7.73
N TYR A 61 -6.91 1.40 -6.56
CA TYR A 61 -6.78 0.44 -5.46
C TYR A 61 -7.65 0.91 -4.30
N ILE A 62 -8.80 0.28 -4.12
CA ILE A 62 -9.82 0.74 -3.17
C ILE A 62 -10.22 -0.42 -2.27
N LEU A 63 -9.96 -0.26 -1.00
CA LEU A 63 -10.48 -1.13 0.04
C LEU A 63 -11.92 -0.71 0.35
N ASP A 64 -12.83 -1.68 0.47
CA ASP A 64 -14.23 -1.47 0.80
C ASP A 64 -14.94 -0.48 -0.15
N MET A 65 -15.21 -0.92 -1.38
CA MET A 65 -15.89 -0.12 -2.39
C MET A 65 -17.31 0.26 -1.94
N THR A 66 -17.58 1.56 -1.88
CA THR A 66 -18.90 2.12 -1.61
C THR A 66 -19.44 2.88 -2.83
N GLU A 67 -20.74 3.18 -2.84
CA GLU A 67 -21.35 3.99 -3.91
C GLU A 67 -20.76 5.39 -3.97
N GLU A 68 -20.45 6.00 -2.82
CA GLU A 68 -19.78 7.31 -2.77
C GLU A 68 -18.39 7.26 -3.44
N LYS A 69 -17.61 6.21 -3.16
CA LYS A 69 -16.29 6.02 -3.78
C LYS A 69 -16.41 5.82 -5.29
N LYS A 70 -17.41 5.07 -5.76
CA LYS A 70 -17.69 4.91 -7.21
C LYS A 70 -18.02 6.23 -7.88
N GLN A 71 -18.87 7.01 -7.26
CA GLN A 71 -19.25 8.34 -7.78
C GLN A 71 -18.05 9.28 -7.83
N PHE A 72 -17.19 9.24 -6.80
CA PHE A 72 -15.95 10.02 -6.78
C PHE A 72 -15.00 9.62 -7.91
N ILE A 73 -14.80 8.32 -8.13
CA ILE A 73 -13.97 7.82 -9.23
C ILE A 73 -14.54 8.29 -10.58
N GLY A 74 -15.86 8.16 -10.79
CA GLY A 74 -16.52 8.63 -12.01
C GLY A 74 -16.34 10.13 -12.25
N HIS A 75 -16.31 10.92 -11.18
CA HIS A 75 -16.02 12.35 -11.26
C HIS A 75 -14.58 12.61 -11.71
N VAL A 76 -13.62 11.90 -11.12
CA VAL A 76 -12.20 11.99 -11.49
C VAL A 76 -11.98 11.57 -12.95
N GLU A 77 -12.60 10.46 -13.38
CA GLU A 77 -12.54 10.01 -14.78
C GLU A 77 -12.98 11.09 -15.76
N LYS A 78 -14.10 11.74 -15.45
CA LYS A 78 -14.63 12.84 -16.30
C LYS A 78 -13.73 14.06 -16.30
N GLN A 79 -13.22 14.47 -15.14
CA GLN A 79 -12.35 15.64 -15.03
C GLN A 79 -11.03 15.48 -15.76
N LEU A 80 -10.44 14.28 -15.67
CA LEU A 80 -9.11 14.00 -16.21
C LEU A 80 -9.15 13.36 -17.60
N GLY A 81 -10.32 12.95 -18.09
CA GLY A 81 -10.46 12.22 -19.35
C GLY A 81 -9.79 10.86 -19.32
N LEU A 82 -9.82 10.18 -18.15
CA LEU A 82 -9.17 8.90 -17.92
C LEU A 82 -10.19 7.77 -17.80
N LYS A 83 -9.74 6.54 -17.98
CA LYS A 83 -10.53 5.32 -17.80
C LYS A 83 -9.97 4.54 -16.62
N SER A 84 -10.77 4.33 -15.59
CA SER A 84 -10.35 3.58 -14.40
C SER A 84 -10.16 2.09 -14.69
N PHE A 85 -9.23 1.49 -13.97
CA PHE A 85 -9.07 0.04 -13.88
C PHE A 85 -8.70 -0.35 -12.45
N TYR A 86 -9.04 -1.58 -12.10
CA TYR A 86 -8.90 -2.11 -10.74
C TYR A 86 -8.02 -3.35 -10.78
N VAL A 87 -7.29 -3.58 -9.68
CA VAL A 87 -6.63 -4.85 -9.41
C VAL A 87 -7.46 -5.59 -8.37
N ASN A 88 -7.75 -6.81 -8.67
CA ASN A 88 -8.48 -7.71 -7.77
C ASN A 88 -7.54 -8.28 -6.70
#